data_163d8543e218f5f4098ee0efc51f28c9
#
_entry.id   163d8543e218f5f4098ee0efc51f28c9
#
_cell.length_a   1.000
_cell.length_b   1.000
_cell.length_c   1.000
_cell.angle_alpha   90.00
_cell.angle_beta   90.00
_cell.angle_gamma   90.00
#
_symmetry.space_group_name_H-M   'P 1'
#
loop_
_entity.id
_entity.type
_entity.pdbx_description
1 polymer ?
#
loop_
_entity_poly.entity_id
_entity_poly.type
_entity_poly.pdbx_seq_one_letter_code
_entity_poly.pdbx_strand_id
1 'polypeptide(L)'
;MSVIIVGGGMAGATLALAISHLTQGKLAVHLVEANAPGAQDHPGFDARAIALAAGTCQQLAHIGVWQALASCATPISTVHVSDRGHAGFVTLTAEEYRLDALGHVVELHDVGLRLFKRLQNAPGVTLHCPDRVDRFTRSEEQVTVTLQSGKQLTGELLVAADGSRSSIAGQLNIDWQ
;
A
#
# COMPACT_ATOMS: atom_id res chain seq x y z
N MET A 1 22.28 1.76 3.62
CA MET A 1 21.14 0.79 3.46
C MET A 1 20.03 1.47 2.69
N SER A 2 19.54 0.79 1.65
CA SER A 2 18.40 1.27 0.85
C SER A 2 17.45 0.13 0.51
N VAL A 3 16.16 0.42 0.39
CA VAL A 3 15.10 -0.53 0.06
C VAL A 3 14.48 -0.13 -1.26
N ILE A 4 14.31 -1.10 -2.17
CA ILE A 4 13.59 -0.92 -3.43
C ILE A 4 12.22 -1.61 -3.29
N ILE A 5 11.14 -0.86 -3.47
CA ILE A 5 9.76 -1.38 -3.42
C ILE A 5 9.19 -1.29 -4.83
N VAL A 6 8.69 -2.40 -5.36
CA VAL A 6 8.05 -2.46 -6.68
C VAL A 6 6.55 -2.60 -6.51
N GLY A 7 5.81 -1.64 -7.05
CA GLY A 7 4.37 -1.48 -6.90
C GLY A 7 4.01 -0.42 -5.88
N GLY A 8 3.41 0.68 -6.33
CA GLY A 8 2.96 1.82 -5.53
C GLY A 8 1.48 1.74 -5.15
N GLY A 9 0.84 0.57 -5.25
CA GLY A 9 -0.50 0.33 -4.73
C GLY A 9 -0.58 0.46 -3.21
N MET A 10 -1.74 0.11 -2.63
CA MET A 10 -1.99 0.30 -1.18
C MET A 10 -0.86 -0.27 -0.30
N ALA A 11 -0.38 -1.49 -0.60
CA ALA A 11 0.66 -2.15 0.20
C ALA A 11 2.02 -1.45 0.08
N GLY A 12 2.52 -1.23 -1.15
CA GLY A 12 3.84 -0.65 -1.35
C GLY A 12 3.92 0.82 -0.96
N ALA A 13 2.89 1.61 -1.27
CA ALA A 13 2.80 3.00 -0.84
C ALA A 13 2.81 3.14 0.69
N THR A 14 2.00 2.31 1.38
CA THR A 14 1.94 2.29 2.85
C THR A 14 3.28 1.86 3.45
N LEU A 15 3.94 0.83 2.88
CA LEU A 15 5.25 0.39 3.34
C LEU A 15 6.31 1.48 3.19
N ALA A 16 6.35 2.15 2.04
CA ALA A 16 7.30 3.25 1.80
C ALA A 16 7.11 4.40 2.80
N LEU A 17 5.85 4.78 3.06
CA LEU A 17 5.52 5.81 4.04
C LEU A 17 5.84 5.37 5.48
N ALA A 18 5.61 4.10 5.82
CA ALA A 18 5.95 3.54 7.12
C ALA A 18 7.47 3.60 7.37
N ILE A 19 8.27 3.15 6.40
CA ILE A 19 9.74 3.21 6.51
C ILE A 19 10.20 4.66 6.65
N SER A 20 9.70 5.57 5.83
CA SER A 20 10.01 7.00 5.92
C SER A 20 9.71 7.56 7.31
N HIS A 21 8.51 7.29 7.82
CA HIS A 21 8.05 7.79 9.13
C HIS A 21 8.89 7.22 10.28
N LEU A 22 9.02 5.90 10.36
CA LEU A 22 9.68 5.21 11.47
C LEU A 22 11.19 5.46 11.50
N THR A 23 11.82 5.64 10.33
CA THR A 23 13.25 5.95 10.24
C THR A 23 13.54 7.45 10.20
N GLN A 24 12.51 8.29 10.20
CA GLN A 24 12.65 9.74 10.01
C GLN A 24 13.43 10.08 8.71
N GLY A 25 13.19 9.30 7.66
CA GLY A 25 13.86 9.44 6.37
C GLY A 25 15.32 9.01 6.32
N LYS A 26 15.85 8.40 7.38
CA LYS A 26 17.27 7.95 7.42
C LYS A 26 17.54 6.73 6.55
N LEU A 27 16.51 5.93 6.26
CA LEU A 27 16.59 4.80 5.35
C LEU A 27 16.09 5.23 3.97
N ALA A 28 16.93 5.10 2.95
CA ALA A 28 16.54 5.43 1.58
C ALA A 28 15.56 4.38 1.03
N VAL A 29 14.47 4.85 0.43
CA VAL A 29 13.45 4.02 -0.21
C VAL A 29 13.27 4.46 -1.66
N HIS A 30 13.43 3.53 -2.60
CA HIS A 30 13.05 3.70 -3.99
C HIS A 30 11.72 2.99 -4.25
N LEU A 31 10.65 3.73 -4.51
CA LEU A 31 9.34 3.19 -4.86
C LEU A 31 9.14 3.29 -6.38
N VAL A 32 8.99 2.14 -7.04
CA VAL A 32 8.74 2.06 -8.47
C VAL A 32 7.26 1.77 -8.70
N GLU A 33 6.58 2.65 -9.45
CA GLU A 33 5.17 2.49 -9.79
C GLU A 33 4.92 2.72 -11.28
N ALA A 34 4.21 1.79 -11.87
CA ALA A 34 3.96 1.75 -13.30
C ALA A 34 2.96 2.80 -13.78
N ASN A 35 1.98 3.14 -12.95
CA ASN A 35 0.85 3.97 -13.32
C ASN A 35 0.85 5.27 -12.52
N ALA A 36 0.64 6.39 -13.21
CA ALA A 36 0.50 7.67 -12.54
C ALA A 36 -0.77 7.70 -11.68
N PRO A 37 -0.76 8.39 -10.52
CA PRO A 37 -1.96 8.57 -9.71
C PRO A 37 -3.03 9.33 -10.49
N GLY A 38 -4.28 8.94 -10.34
CA GLY A 38 -5.41 9.58 -11.03
C GLY A 38 -5.65 9.08 -12.47
N ALA A 39 -4.85 8.16 -12.99
CA ALA A 39 -5.21 7.42 -14.18
C ALA A 39 -6.51 6.63 -13.92
N GLN A 40 -7.50 6.76 -14.79
CA GLN A 40 -8.81 6.10 -14.63
C GLN A 40 -8.69 4.57 -14.52
N ASP A 41 -7.62 4.01 -15.04
CA ASP A 41 -7.35 2.57 -15.10
C ASP A 41 -6.25 2.12 -14.12
N HIS A 42 -5.98 2.87 -13.04
CA HIS A 42 -4.97 2.43 -12.07
C HIS A 42 -5.43 1.17 -11.33
N PRO A 43 -4.79 -0.01 -11.52
CA PRO A 43 -5.32 -1.30 -11.07
C PRO A 43 -5.41 -1.45 -9.55
N GLY A 44 -4.67 -0.64 -8.80
CA GLY A 44 -4.65 -0.64 -7.34
C GLY A 44 -5.48 0.46 -6.69
N PHE A 45 -5.91 1.47 -7.47
CA PHE A 45 -6.63 2.65 -6.97
C PHE A 45 -7.80 3.01 -7.88
N ASP A 46 -8.71 2.06 -8.05
CA ASP A 46 -9.94 2.19 -8.82
C ASP A 46 -11.11 2.72 -7.96
N ALA A 47 -12.32 2.68 -8.51
CA ALA A 47 -13.54 3.16 -7.85
C ALA A 47 -14.08 2.20 -6.76
N ARG A 48 -13.37 1.11 -6.43
CA ARG A 48 -13.81 0.22 -5.35
C ARG A 48 -13.66 0.88 -4.00
N ALA A 49 -14.60 0.61 -3.10
CA ALA A 49 -14.48 0.92 -1.69
C ALA A 49 -13.97 -0.31 -0.92
N ILE A 50 -13.14 -0.07 0.09
CA ILE A 50 -12.66 -1.09 1.01
C ILE A 50 -12.98 -0.71 2.44
N ALA A 51 -13.17 -1.71 3.29
CA ALA A 51 -13.31 -1.54 4.73
C ALA A 51 -11.96 -1.75 5.41
N LEU A 52 -11.54 -0.78 6.21
CA LEU A 52 -10.39 -0.83 7.08
C LEU A 52 -10.87 -1.07 8.50
N ALA A 53 -10.49 -2.18 9.12
CA ALA A 53 -10.83 -2.44 10.52
C ALA A 53 -10.21 -1.40 11.46
N ALA A 54 -10.79 -1.21 12.65
CA ALA A 54 -10.31 -0.24 13.64
C ALA A 54 -8.81 -0.42 13.95
N GLY A 55 -8.35 -1.66 14.12
CA GLY A 55 -6.93 -1.96 14.32
C GLY A 55 -6.05 -1.53 13.14
N THR A 56 -6.51 -1.69 11.90
CA THR A 56 -5.81 -1.19 10.71
C THR A 56 -5.70 0.32 10.73
N CYS A 57 -6.79 1.03 11.05
CA CYS A 57 -6.79 2.50 11.17
C CYS A 57 -5.80 2.97 12.25
N GLN A 58 -5.72 2.26 13.38
CA GLN A 58 -4.74 2.55 14.44
C GLN A 58 -3.29 2.36 13.96
N GLN A 59 -3.00 1.27 13.23
CA GLN A 59 -1.66 1.05 12.67
C GLN A 59 -1.31 2.13 11.63
N LEU A 60 -2.24 2.50 10.77
CA LEU A 60 -2.06 3.61 9.82
C LEU A 60 -1.82 4.95 10.54
N ALA A 61 -2.46 5.18 11.69
CA ALA A 61 -2.21 6.35 12.52
C ALA A 61 -0.80 6.32 13.13
N HIS A 62 -0.36 5.16 13.60
CA HIS A 62 0.98 4.97 14.20
C HIS A 62 2.12 5.28 13.22
N ILE A 63 1.95 4.98 11.95
CA ILE A 63 2.90 5.31 10.87
C ILE A 63 2.62 6.66 10.19
N GLY A 64 1.75 7.49 10.76
CA GLY A 64 1.45 8.83 10.25
C GLY A 64 0.66 8.89 8.95
N VAL A 65 0.04 7.79 8.51
CA VAL A 65 -0.72 7.71 7.25
C VAL A 65 -2.19 8.07 7.44
N TRP A 66 -2.80 7.67 8.56
CA TRP A 66 -4.23 7.81 8.81
C TRP A 66 -4.74 9.25 8.69
N GLN A 67 -3.97 10.24 9.15
CA GLN A 67 -4.35 11.65 9.10
C GLN A 67 -4.66 12.15 7.68
N ALA A 68 -3.99 11.56 6.69
CA ALA A 68 -4.28 11.89 5.29
C ALA A 68 -5.57 11.22 4.78
N LEU A 69 -5.98 10.10 5.35
CA LEU A 69 -7.13 9.30 4.93
C LEU A 69 -8.41 9.63 5.71
N ALA A 70 -8.31 10.06 6.94
CA ALA A 70 -9.44 10.27 7.84
C ALA A 70 -10.55 11.16 7.26
N SER A 71 -10.18 12.17 6.46
CA SER A 71 -11.15 13.10 5.89
C SER A 71 -11.95 12.53 4.71
N CYS A 72 -11.56 11.38 4.14
CA CYS A 72 -12.30 10.65 3.10
C CYS A 72 -12.84 9.31 3.60
N ALA A 73 -12.73 9.05 4.91
CA ALA A 73 -13.13 7.79 5.51
C ALA A 73 -14.52 7.93 6.18
N THR A 74 -15.39 6.97 5.91
CA THR A 74 -16.73 6.88 6.52
C THR A 74 -16.72 5.84 7.64
N PRO A 75 -17.11 6.19 8.89
CA PRO A 75 -17.08 5.26 10.00
C PRO A 75 -18.11 4.14 9.86
N ILE A 76 -17.74 2.95 10.30
CA ILE A 76 -18.62 1.77 10.43
C ILE A 76 -19.01 1.66 11.90
N SER A 77 -20.24 2.00 12.24
CA SER A 77 -20.75 1.92 13.61
C SER A 77 -21.34 0.54 13.92
N THR A 78 -21.86 -0.16 12.92
CA THR A 78 -22.56 -1.44 13.08
C THR A 78 -22.22 -2.37 11.93
N VAL A 79 -21.98 -3.63 12.25
CA VAL A 79 -21.82 -4.72 11.28
C VAL A 79 -22.87 -5.78 11.58
N HIS A 80 -23.69 -6.11 10.58
CA HIS A 80 -24.64 -7.19 10.63
C HIS A 80 -24.14 -8.36 9.78
N VAL A 81 -24.02 -9.53 10.39
CA VAL A 81 -23.57 -10.77 9.75
C VAL A 81 -24.70 -11.77 9.78
N SER A 82 -25.08 -12.28 8.62
CA SER A 82 -26.06 -13.36 8.48
C SER A 82 -25.56 -14.39 7.47
N ASP A 83 -25.93 -15.65 7.65
CA ASP A 83 -25.60 -16.72 6.71
C ASP A 83 -26.81 -17.06 5.85
N ARG A 84 -26.60 -17.15 4.54
CA ARG A 84 -27.69 -17.42 3.59
C ARG A 84 -28.20 -18.85 3.79
N GLY A 85 -29.51 -18.96 4.06
CA GLY A 85 -30.18 -20.27 4.28
C GLY A 85 -30.15 -20.75 5.73
N HIS A 86 -29.58 -20.00 6.68
CA HIS A 86 -29.61 -20.28 8.10
C HIS A 86 -30.32 -19.17 8.88
N ALA A 87 -31.07 -19.53 9.91
CA ALA A 87 -31.86 -18.59 10.72
C ALA A 87 -31.06 -17.97 11.87
N GLY A 88 -29.80 -17.63 11.62
CA GLY A 88 -28.91 -16.99 12.59
C GLY A 88 -28.34 -15.67 12.08
N PHE A 89 -28.21 -14.69 12.97
CA PHE A 89 -27.49 -13.46 12.67
C PHE A 89 -26.73 -12.98 13.91
N VAL A 90 -25.68 -12.22 13.66
CA VAL A 90 -24.90 -11.52 14.70
C VAL A 90 -24.80 -10.06 14.31
N THR A 91 -25.03 -9.19 15.27
CA THR A 91 -24.82 -7.75 15.11
C THR A 91 -23.68 -7.32 16.04
N LEU A 92 -22.70 -6.64 15.49
CA LEU A 92 -21.60 -6.04 16.24
C LEU A 92 -21.78 -4.53 16.19
N THR A 93 -21.69 -3.86 17.34
CA THR A 93 -21.78 -2.40 17.42
C THR A 93 -20.49 -1.82 18.01
N ALA A 94 -20.10 -0.64 17.56
CA ALA A 94 -18.91 0.04 18.07
C ALA A 94 -19.04 0.34 19.58
N GLU A 95 -20.26 0.62 20.06
CA GLU A 95 -20.59 0.89 21.46
C GLU A 95 -20.27 -0.30 22.37
N GLU A 96 -20.64 -1.52 21.98
CA GLU A 96 -20.36 -2.74 22.74
C GLU A 96 -18.85 -2.95 22.95
N TYR A 97 -18.04 -2.56 21.99
CA TYR A 97 -16.57 -2.67 22.06
C TYR A 97 -15.88 -1.41 22.57
N ARG A 98 -16.66 -0.38 22.96
CA ARG A 98 -16.13 0.94 23.41
C ARG A 98 -15.16 1.55 22.40
N LEU A 99 -15.52 1.47 21.12
CA LEU A 99 -14.78 2.03 20.00
C LEU A 99 -15.59 3.20 19.40
N ASP A 100 -14.89 4.19 18.86
CA ASP A 100 -15.55 5.26 18.08
C ASP A 100 -16.16 4.71 16.78
N ALA A 101 -15.52 3.68 16.20
CA ALA A 101 -16.01 2.94 15.05
C ALA A 101 -15.37 1.54 15.01
N LEU A 102 -16.09 0.55 14.46
CA LEU A 102 -15.55 -0.79 14.19
C LEU A 102 -14.51 -0.80 13.08
N GLY A 103 -14.52 0.23 12.27
CA GLY A 103 -13.64 0.46 11.14
C GLY A 103 -14.11 1.63 10.31
N HIS A 104 -13.53 1.78 9.12
CA HIS A 104 -13.90 2.85 8.18
C HIS A 104 -13.92 2.32 6.75
N VAL A 105 -14.87 2.80 5.96
CA VAL A 105 -14.89 2.59 4.51
C VAL A 105 -14.16 3.74 3.84
N VAL A 106 -13.30 3.40 2.87
CA VAL A 106 -12.56 4.37 2.04
C VAL A 106 -12.66 3.97 0.58
N GLU A 107 -12.74 4.93 -0.33
CA GLU A 107 -12.63 4.70 -1.77
C GLU A 107 -11.15 4.62 -2.17
N LEU A 108 -10.77 3.57 -2.91
CA LEU A 108 -9.37 3.34 -3.28
C LEU A 108 -8.80 4.46 -4.14
N HIS A 109 -9.62 5.08 -5.00
CA HIS A 109 -9.19 6.22 -5.80
C HIS A 109 -8.71 7.39 -4.92
N ASP A 110 -9.51 7.77 -3.93
CA ASP A 110 -9.17 8.85 -3.00
C ASP A 110 -7.96 8.52 -2.14
N VAL A 111 -7.86 7.26 -1.70
CA VAL A 111 -6.70 6.76 -0.98
C VAL A 111 -5.44 6.91 -1.84
N GLY A 112 -5.50 6.49 -3.11
CA GLY A 112 -4.37 6.57 -4.04
C GLY A 112 -3.85 8.00 -4.18
N LEU A 113 -4.72 8.96 -4.49
CA LEU A 113 -4.35 10.36 -4.63
C LEU A 113 -3.65 10.92 -3.38
N ARG A 114 -4.17 10.56 -2.19
CA ARG A 114 -3.64 11.04 -0.91
C ARG A 114 -2.30 10.40 -0.56
N LEU A 115 -2.15 9.08 -0.79
CA LEU A 115 -0.89 8.38 -0.56
C LEU A 115 0.22 8.91 -1.50
N PHE A 116 -0.09 9.10 -2.79
CA PHE A 116 0.90 9.65 -3.74
C PHE A 116 1.33 11.07 -3.37
N LYS A 117 0.39 11.93 -2.96
CA LYS A 117 0.72 13.27 -2.46
C LYS A 117 1.65 13.23 -1.24
N ARG A 118 1.45 12.24 -0.36
CA ARG A 118 2.34 12.02 0.79
C ARG A 118 3.72 11.51 0.36
N LEU A 119 3.77 10.55 -0.55
CA LEU A 119 5.01 9.96 -1.07
C LEU A 119 5.92 11.01 -1.73
N GLN A 120 5.36 11.95 -2.48
CA GLN A 120 6.12 13.04 -3.12
C GLN A 120 6.90 13.91 -2.12
N ASN A 121 6.44 13.98 -0.87
CA ASN A 121 7.01 14.81 0.18
C ASN A 121 7.59 13.99 1.35
N ALA A 122 7.63 12.66 1.24
CA ALA A 122 8.10 11.78 2.30
C ALA A 122 9.64 11.78 2.37
N PRO A 123 10.25 12.14 3.53
CA PRO A 123 11.69 12.10 3.67
C PRO A 123 12.27 10.72 3.37
N GLY A 124 13.37 10.67 2.62
CA GLY A 124 14.06 9.42 2.28
C GLY A 124 13.37 8.59 1.18
N VAL A 125 12.20 9.00 0.68
CA VAL A 125 11.50 8.30 -0.41
C VAL A 125 11.81 8.96 -1.75
N THR A 126 12.24 8.15 -2.72
CA THR A 126 12.34 8.54 -4.12
C THR A 126 11.31 7.77 -4.92
N LEU A 127 10.33 8.49 -5.48
CA LEU A 127 9.28 7.90 -6.31
C LEU A 127 9.72 7.87 -7.78
N HIS A 128 9.70 6.68 -8.38
CA HIS A 128 9.91 6.42 -9.80
C HIS A 128 8.54 6.07 -10.42
N CYS A 129 7.83 7.07 -10.90
CA CYS A 129 6.47 6.94 -11.44
C CYS A 129 6.23 8.02 -12.54
N PRO A 130 5.74 7.62 -13.72
CA PRO A 130 5.49 6.25 -14.16
C PRO A 130 6.79 5.56 -14.61
N ASP A 131 7.10 4.39 -14.05
CA ASP A 131 8.20 3.54 -14.53
C ASP A 131 7.95 2.07 -14.13
N ARG A 132 8.66 1.15 -14.76
CA ARG A 132 8.50 -0.30 -14.53
C ARG A 132 9.86 -0.96 -14.40
N VAL A 133 9.91 -2.05 -13.63
CA VAL A 133 11.08 -2.92 -13.60
C VAL A 133 11.15 -3.70 -14.92
N ASP A 134 12.26 -3.61 -15.60
CA ASP A 134 12.61 -4.44 -16.76
C ASP A 134 13.20 -5.77 -16.30
N ARG A 135 14.27 -5.69 -15.51
CA ARG A 135 14.96 -6.85 -14.93
C ARG A 135 15.64 -6.46 -13.63
N PHE A 136 16.02 -7.47 -12.87
CA PHE A 136 16.89 -7.29 -11.71
C PHE A 136 17.91 -8.41 -11.61
N THR A 137 19.01 -8.11 -10.93
CA THR A 137 20.06 -9.07 -10.55
C THR A 137 20.28 -8.96 -9.05
N ARG A 138 20.65 -10.08 -8.41
CA ARG A 138 20.94 -10.10 -6.98
C ARG A 138 22.27 -10.76 -6.71
N SER A 139 22.99 -10.26 -5.73
CA SER A 139 24.13 -10.90 -5.07
C SER A 139 23.78 -11.20 -3.61
N GLU A 140 24.72 -11.63 -2.81
CA GLU A 140 24.53 -11.84 -1.37
C GLU A 140 24.31 -10.53 -0.61
N GLU A 141 24.88 -9.43 -1.11
CA GLU A 141 24.88 -8.14 -0.41
C GLU A 141 23.90 -7.11 -0.98
N GLN A 142 23.54 -7.23 -2.26
CA GLN A 142 22.74 -6.21 -2.93
C GLN A 142 21.88 -6.74 -4.07
N VAL A 143 20.85 -5.97 -4.39
CA VAL A 143 20.02 -6.13 -5.58
C VAL A 143 20.18 -4.89 -6.47
N THR A 144 20.34 -5.12 -7.77
CA THR A 144 20.33 -4.08 -8.80
C THR A 144 19.11 -4.25 -9.69
N VAL A 145 18.29 -3.22 -9.77
CA VAL A 145 17.07 -3.17 -10.58
C VAL A 145 17.30 -2.24 -11.76
N THR A 146 17.01 -2.71 -12.97
CA THR A 146 17.00 -1.86 -14.18
C THR A 146 15.55 -1.54 -14.51
N LEU A 147 15.24 -0.25 -14.62
CA LEU A 147 13.92 0.24 -15.01
C LEU A 147 13.77 0.32 -16.54
N GLN A 148 12.55 0.35 -17.04
CA GLN A 148 12.28 0.51 -18.48
C GLN A 148 12.80 1.84 -19.05
N SER A 149 12.88 2.89 -18.22
CA SER A 149 13.55 4.15 -18.58
C SER A 149 15.07 4.03 -18.79
N GLY A 150 15.66 2.87 -18.48
CA GLY A 150 17.11 2.64 -18.50
C GLY A 150 17.81 3.01 -17.18
N LYS A 151 17.12 3.60 -16.22
CA LYS A 151 17.68 3.93 -14.91
C LYS A 151 17.99 2.66 -14.13
N GLN A 152 19.12 2.67 -13.43
CA GLN A 152 19.50 1.60 -12.50
C GLN A 152 19.34 2.06 -11.05
N LEU A 153 18.79 1.18 -10.22
CA LEU A 153 18.64 1.36 -8.78
C LEU A 153 19.37 0.23 -8.08
N THR A 154 20.09 0.54 -7.01
CA THR A 154 20.80 -0.45 -6.19
C THR A 154 20.33 -0.34 -4.74
N GLY A 155 20.07 -1.48 -4.12
CA GLY A 155 19.63 -1.55 -2.73
C GLY A 155 19.98 -2.89 -2.10
N GLU A 156 19.84 -3.00 -0.81
CA GLU A 156 20.08 -4.24 -0.06
C GLU A 156 18.84 -5.13 0.01
N LEU A 157 17.64 -4.55 -0.24
CA LEU A 157 16.39 -5.29 -0.21
C LEU A 157 15.50 -4.87 -1.38
N LEU A 158 14.94 -5.86 -2.07
CA LEU A 158 13.87 -5.70 -3.05
C LEU A 158 12.56 -6.28 -2.49
N VAL A 159 11.53 -5.46 -2.45
CA VAL A 159 10.19 -5.86 -2.01
C VAL A 159 9.25 -5.85 -3.21
N ALA A 160 8.65 -7.00 -3.51
CA ALA A 160 7.60 -7.13 -4.51
C ALA A 160 6.24 -6.80 -3.87
N ALA A 161 5.64 -5.69 -4.27
CA ALA A 161 4.31 -5.23 -3.89
C ALA A 161 3.44 -4.93 -5.13
N ASP A 162 3.79 -5.55 -6.27
CA ASP A 162 3.22 -5.31 -7.61
C ASP A 162 1.96 -6.14 -7.90
N GLY A 163 1.31 -6.66 -6.84
CA GLY A 163 -0.01 -7.27 -6.89
C GLY A 163 -0.04 -8.74 -7.30
N SER A 164 -1.25 -9.24 -7.58
CA SER A 164 -1.50 -10.65 -7.87
C SER A 164 -0.87 -11.15 -9.19
N ARG A 165 -0.47 -10.27 -10.07
CA ARG A 165 0.24 -10.57 -11.33
C ARG A 165 1.67 -10.04 -11.27
N SER A 166 2.33 -10.27 -10.14
CA SER A 166 3.68 -9.78 -9.87
C SER A 166 4.67 -10.20 -10.95
N SER A 167 5.28 -9.22 -11.60
CA SER A 167 6.36 -9.45 -12.55
C SER A 167 7.64 -9.91 -11.85
N ILE A 168 7.85 -9.48 -10.62
CA ILE A 168 9.00 -9.87 -9.80
C ILE A 168 8.89 -11.34 -9.40
N ALA A 169 7.71 -11.78 -8.93
CA ALA A 169 7.47 -13.19 -8.60
C ALA A 169 7.68 -14.10 -9.83
N GLY A 170 7.19 -13.67 -11.01
CA GLY A 170 7.41 -14.39 -12.27
C GLY A 170 8.88 -14.55 -12.63
N GLN A 171 9.69 -13.50 -12.48
CA GLN A 171 11.15 -13.56 -12.72
C GLN A 171 11.89 -14.46 -11.70
N LEU A 172 11.31 -14.69 -10.53
CA LEU A 172 11.84 -15.59 -9.49
C LEU A 172 11.31 -17.03 -9.61
N ASN A 173 10.47 -17.34 -10.60
CA ASN A 173 9.77 -18.62 -10.74
C ASN A 173 8.96 -18.99 -9.46
N ILE A 174 8.36 -18.01 -8.82
CA ILE A 174 7.44 -18.23 -7.71
C ILE A 174 6.05 -18.45 -8.30
N ASP A 175 5.60 -19.70 -8.25
CA ASP A 175 4.27 -20.08 -8.74
C ASP A 175 3.18 -19.72 -7.72
N TRP A 176 2.07 -19.25 -8.23
CA TRP A 176 0.86 -19.04 -7.44
C TRP A 176 0.05 -20.34 -7.38
N GLN A 177 -0.31 -20.76 -6.20
CA GLN A 177 -1.28 -21.84 -5.98
C GLN A 177 -2.66 -21.27 -5.69
#